data_b27dcce6916750d7008dfe56117384c8
#
_entry.id   b27dcce6916750d7008dfe56117384c8
#
_cell.length_a   1.000
_cell.length_b   1.000
_cell.length_c   1.000
_cell.angle_alpha   90.00
_cell.angle_beta   90.00
_cell.angle_gamma   90.00
#
_symmetry.space_group_name_H-M   'P 1'
#
loop_
_entity.id
_entity.type
_entity.pdbx_description
1 polymer ?
#
loop_
_entity_poly.entity_id
_entity_poly.type
_entity_poly.pdbx_seq_one_letter_code
_entity_poly.pdbx_strand_id
1 'polypeptide(L)' 'MQVGDKIELKGKTKHGKNRIQQFGSEFWVREIRNSIHTTKHTGVAGPFARVFSPTGDNRWIAIKDDPDFEVLDV' A
#
# COMPACT_ATOMS: atom_id res chain seq x y z
N MET A 1 -11.73 0.48 -3.93
CA MET A 1 -10.68 -0.57 -3.91
C MET A 1 -11.30 -1.86 -3.40
N GLN A 2 -11.05 -2.94 -4.10
CA GLN A 2 -11.55 -4.28 -3.76
C GLN A 2 -10.44 -5.29 -3.89
N VAL A 3 -10.59 -6.45 -3.24
CA VAL A 3 -9.67 -7.57 -3.42
C VAL A 3 -9.63 -7.98 -4.89
N GLY A 4 -8.42 -8.14 -5.42
CA GLY A 4 -8.19 -8.44 -6.83
C GLY A 4 -7.93 -7.23 -7.71
N ASP A 5 -8.19 -6.03 -7.22
CA ASP A 5 -7.92 -4.81 -7.98
C ASP A 5 -6.43 -4.58 -8.16
N LYS A 6 -6.09 -4.09 -9.35
CA LYS A 6 -4.75 -3.57 -9.61
C LYS A 6 -4.70 -2.11 -9.20
N ILE A 7 -3.67 -1.76 -8.46
CA ILE A 7 -3.42 -0.38 -8.04
C ILE A 7 -2.00 0.02 -8.40
N GLU A 8 -1.75 1.30 -8.37
CA GLU A 8 -0.42 1.86 -8.50
C GLU A 8 -0.04 2.57 -7.22
N LEU A 9 1.18 2.37 -6.75
CA LEU A 9 1.72 3.07 -5.59
C LEU A 9 2.79 4.07 -6.05
N LYS A 10 2.71 5.27 -5.51
CA LYS A 10 3.70 6.31 -5.72
C LYS A 10 4.39 6.59 -4.38
N GLY A 11 5.71 6.61 -4.37
CA GLY A 11 6.48 6.92 -3.16
C GLY A 11 6.35 8.38 -2.75
N LYS A 12 6.02 8.60 -1.48
CA LYS A 12 5.92 9.95 -0.89
C LYS A 12 7.18 10.33 -0.14
N THR A 13 7.83 9.35 0.48
CA THR A 13 9.06 9.53 1.25
C THR A 13 10.22 8.87 0.52
N LYS A 14 11.44 9.13 1.00
CA LYS A 14 12.62 8.46 0.47
C LYS A 14 12.49 6.94 0.58
N HIS A 15 11.99 6.45 1.70
CA HIS A 15 11.75 5.03 1.93
C HIS A 15 10.75 4.47 0.92
N GLY A 16 9.61 5.14 0.74
CA GLY A 16 8.60 4.72 -0.23
C GLY A 16 9.13 4.73 -1.66
N LYS A 17 9.88 5.77 -2.03
CA LYS A 17 10.49 5.87 -3.37
C LYS A 17 11.49 4.74 -3.62
N ASN A 18 12.30 4.39 -2.63
CA ASN A 18 13.26 3.30 -2.75
C ASN A 18 12.56 1.95 -2.96
N ARG A 19 11.46 1.72 -2.26
CA ARG A 19 10.68 0.48 -2.43
C ARG A 19 10.06 0.39 -3.82
N ILE A 20 9.51 1.50 -4.33
CA ILE A 20 8.96 1.55 -5.69
C ILE A 20 10.05 1.29 -6.73
N GLN A 21 11.22 1.86 -6.54
CA GLN A 21 12.35 1.63 -7.44
C GLN A 21 12.78 0.16 -7.44
N GLN A 22 12.75 -0.48 -6.29
CA GLN A 22 13.18 -1.87 -6.13
C GLN A 22 12.16 -2.87 -6.66
N PHE A 23 10.87 -2.65 -6.42
CA PHE A 23 9.81 -3.62 -6.68
C PHE A 23 8.82 -3.19 -7.76
N GLY A 24 8.92 -1.96 -8.25
CA GLY A 24 7.96 -1.42 -9.19
C GLY A 24 6.77 -0.77 -8.51
N SER A 25 5.90 -0.17 -9.30
CA SER A 25 4.74 0.59 -8.81
C SER A 25 3.42 -0.18 -8.92
N GLU A 26 3.40 -1.29 -9.63
CA GLU A 26 2.18 -2.08 -9.84
C GLU A 26 1.98 -3.07 -8.72
N PHE A 27 0.82 -2.99 -8.09
CA PHE A 27 0.45 -3.87 -7.00
C PHE A 27 -0.98 -4.37 -7.19
N TRP A 28 -1.29 -5.52 -6.59
CA TRP A 28 -2.63 -6.08 -6.55
C TRP A 28 -3.10 -6.19 -5.11
N VAL A 29 -4.36 -5.88 -4.89
CA VAL A 29 -4.99 -5.95 -3.56
C VAL A 29 -5.31 -7.41 -3.25
N ARG A 30 -4.76 -7.92 -2.16
CA ARG A 30 -4.98 -9.30 -1.72
C ARG A 30 -5.97 -9.41 -0.58
N GLU A 31 -5.97 -8.44 0.32
CA GLU A 31 -6.82 -8.43 1.50
C GLU A 31 -7.13 -6.99 1.89
N ILE A 32 -8.33 -6.75 2.39
CA ILE A 32 -8.73 -5.45 2.93
C ILE A 32 -9.21 -5.64 4.35
N ARG A 33 -8.73 -4.79 5.26
CA ARG A 33 -9.20 -4.73 6.64
C ARG A 33 -9.76 -3.35 6.91
N ASN A 34 -11.00 -3.30 7.32
CA ASN A 34 -11.70 -2.06 7.62
C ASN A 34 -11.53 -1.65 9.10
N SER A 35 -10.41 -1.98 9.69
CA SER A 35 -10.09 -1.57 11.05
C SER A 35 -9.83 -0.07 11.08
N ILE A 36 -10.38 0.60 12.09
CA ILE A 36 -10.13 2.02 12.32
C ILE A 36 -8.97 2.25 13.32
N HIS A 37 -8.43 1.17 13.88
CA HIS A 37 -7.35 1.29 14.85
C HIS A 37 -6.02 1.59 14.16
N THR A 38 -5.25 2.49 14.77
CA THR A 38 -3.91 2.81 14.32
C THR A 38 -3.00 1.60 14.48
N THR A 39 -2.25 1.25 13.44
CA THR A 39 -1.26 0.17 13.51
C THR A 39 0.10 0.72 13.91
N LYS A 40 0.94 -0.18 14.45
CA LYS A 40 2.33 0.18 14.79
C LYS A 40 3.18 0.47 13.56
N HIS A 41 2.83 -0.12 12.42
CA HIS A 41 3.63 0.03 11.19
C HIS A 41 3.42 1.36 10.50
N THR A 42 2.16 1.78 10.37
CA THR A 42 1.85 2.97 9.59
C THR A 42 1.69 4.21 10.44
N GLY A 43 1.37 4.05 11.73
CA GLY A 43 1.06 5.17 12.61
C GLY A 43 -0.24 5.89 12.26
N VAL A 44 -1.03 5.36 11.34
CA VAL A 44 -2.30 5.94 10.90
C VAL A 44 -3.43 4.94 11.05
N ALA A 45 -4.64 5.45 11.14
CA ALA A 45 -5.83 4.62 11.23
C ALA A 45 -6.19 4.01 9.87
N GLY A 46 -6.86 2.84 9.90
CA GLY A 46 -7.35 2.17 8.70
C GLY A 46 -8.43 2.97 7.97
N PRO A 47 -8.96 2.43 6.89
CA PRO A 47 -8.79 1.04 6.43
C PRO A 47 -7.42 0.73 5.84
N PHE A 48 -7.06 -0.57 5.88
CA PHE A 48 -5.77 -1.05 5.41
C PHE A 48 -5.97 -2.08 4.30
N ALA A 49 -5.01 -2.15 3.39
CA ALA A 49 -4.98 -3.18 2.35
C ALA A 49 -3.64 -3.89 2.38
N ARG A 50 -3.68 -5.21 2.25
CA ARG A 50 -2.50 -6.01 1.97
C ARG A 50 -2.35 -6.12 0.48
N VAL A 51 -1.22 -5.65 -0.03
CA VAL A 51 -0.96 -5.60 -1.46
C VAL A 51 0.33 -6.35 -1.77
N PHE A 52 0.42 -6.87 -2.99
CA PHE A 52 1.61 -7.58 -3.44
C PHE A 52 1.99 -7.13 -4.84
N SER A 53 3.28 -7.19 -5.13
CA SER A 53 3.79 -6.96 -6.48
C SER A 53 4.26 -8.27 -7.11
N PRO A 54 4.27 -8.35 -8.45
CA PRO A 54 4.77 -9.55 -9.14
C PRO A 54 6.28 -9.77 -8.93
N THR A 55 6.98 -8.76 -8.42
CA THR A 55 8.42 -8.84 -8.16
C THR A 55 8.74 -9.31 -6.74
N GLY A 56 7.72 -9.60 -5.92
CA GLY A 56 7.89 -10.23 -4.62
C GLY A 56 7.65 -9.37 -3.40
N ASP A 57 7.30 -8.10 -3.56
CA ASP A 57 6.94 -7.27 -2.41
C ASP A 57 5.53 -7.64 -1.93
N ASN A 58 5.35 -7.64 -0.62
CA ASN A 58 4.08 -7.97 0.02
C ASN A 58 4.00 -7.14 1.29
N ARG A 59 3.04 -6.21 1.35
CA ARG A 59 2.97 -5.26 2.44
C ARG A 59 1.57 -4.81 2.75
N TRP A 60 1.39 -4.30 3.95
CA TRP A 60 0.20 -3.58 4.35
C TRP A 60 0.38 -2.09 4.08
N ILE A 61 -0.63 -1.48 3.51
CA ILE A 61 -0.69 -0.03 3.31
C ILE A 61 -1.96 0.52 3.92
N ALA A 62 -1.93 1.78 4.33
CA ALA A 62 -3.16 2.51 4.63
C ALA A 62 -3.77 2.96 3.32
N ILE A 63 -5.06 2.70 3.12
CA ILE A 63 -5.75 3.06 1.88
C ILE A 63 -5.83 4.58 1.73
N LYS A 64 -5.97 5.27 2.87
CA LYS A 64 -5.98 6.74 2.93
C LYS A 64 -4.77 7.18 3.75
N ASP A 65 -4.09 8.22 3.27
CA ASP A 65 -3.04 8.90 4.04
C ASP A 65 -1.90 8.00 4.52
N ASP A 66 -1.51 7.01 3.70
CA ASP A 66 -0.30 6.24 4.00
C ASP A 66 0.89 7.19 4.05
N PRO A 67 1.76 7.10 5.08
CA PRO A 67 2.88 8.03 5.21
C PRO A 67 3.94 7.88 4.12
N ASP A 68 4.08 6.70 3.53
CA ASP A 68 5.13 6.41 2.57
C ASP A 68 4.65 6.32 1.12
N PHE A 69 3.35 6.09 0.90
CA PHE A 69 2.83 5.82 -0.43
C PHE A 69 1.54 6.57 -0.70
N GLU A 70 1.43 7.06 -1.92
CA GLU A 70 0.17 7.51 -2.47
C GLU A 70 -0.45 6.36 -3.28
N VAL A 71 -1.71 6.05 -3.01
CA VAL A 71 -2.43 4.97 -3.69
C VAL A 71 -3.20 5.57 -4.85
N LEU A 72 -2.92 5.07 -6.05
CA LEU A 72 -3.59 5.48 -7.27
C LEU A 72 -4.42 4.31 -7.79
N ASP A 73 -5.72 4.51 -7.90
CA ASP A 73 -6.60 3.54 -8.52
C ASP A 73 -6.41 3.58 -10.04
N VAL A 74 -6.26 2.41 -10.62
CA VAL A 74 -6.04 2.28 -12.06
C VAL A 74 -7.33 1.81 -12.74
#